data_4dc494a78679b694708dd9b5a69a14f4
#
_entry.id   4dc494a78679b694708dd9b5a69a14f4
#
_cell.length_a   1.000
_cell.length_b   1.000
_cell.length_c   1.000
_cell.angle_alpha   90.00
_cell.angle_beta   90.00
_cell.angle_gamma   90.00
#
_symmetry.space_group_name_H-M   'P 1'
#
loop_
_entity.id
_entity.type
_entity.pdbx_description
1 polymer ?
#
loop_
_entity_poly.entity_id
_entity_poly.type
_entity_poly.pdbx_seq_one_letter_code
_entity_poly.pdbx_strand_id
1 'polypeptide(L)'
;MSAKRVASRVPSSTPFTAEAATGPRLSLEFFPPRRTEGDGASGGIDGVVMRLRDLNPSFCSCTYGAGGSTRDGTRETVRRLIELGFNAVPHLSIGTDSEADIGALLDHYRELGVRRIVALRGDVPSGVGRARLVHNAETLVRWIRAHSGDHFEIEVAAYPETHPDARSPAEDLDFFARKVAAGATGAITQYFYNVDAYVDFVDRCRRAGITVPIVPGIMPITNLDGIVRFSENCGADLPRWIRKQLEALRDDEPGLRAFGIEVVTRVCQELLAAGAPGLHFYTLNRWGATAAICRNLGLNSAAA
;
A
#
# COMPACT_ATOMS: atom_id res chain seq x y z
N MET A 1 -42.49 -6.67 18.68
CA MET A 1 -41.82 -5.84 17.66
C MET A 1 -40.44 -6.42 17.44
N SER A 2 -40.30 -7.15 16.33
CA SER A 2 -39.11 -7.97 16.04
C SER A 2 -38.08 -7.13 15.32
N ALA A 3 -36.91 -6.92 15.94
CA ALA A 3 -35.77 -6.24 15.31
C ALA A 3 -35.14 -7.15 14.25
N LYS A 4 -35.32 -6.83 12.98
CA LYS A 4 -34.63 -7.48 11.88
C LYS A 4 -33.11 -7.17 11.99
N ARG A 5 -32.28 -8.18 12.32
CA ARG A 5 -30.85 -8.14 12.12
C ARG A 5 -30.58 -8.00 10.63
N VAL A 6 -30.05 -6.83 10.25
CA VAL A 6 -29.44 -6.63 8.95
C VAL A 6 -28.07 -7.35 9.01
N ALA A 7 -28.00 -8.53 8.44
CA ALA A 7 -26.72 -9.21 8.22
C ALA A 7 -25.96 -8.42 7.15
N SER A 8 -24.97 -7.62 7.57
CA SER A 8 -24.01 -7.00 6.66
C SER A 8 -23.19 -8.13 6.03
N ARG A 9 -23.37 -8.36 4.73
CA ARG A 9 -22.48 -9.21 3.94
C ARG A 9 -21.12 -8.51 3.89
N VAL A 10 -20.15 -9.04 4.64
CA VAL A 10 -18.75 -8.71 4.45
C VAL A 10 -18.36 -9.19 3.04
N PRO A 11 -17.80 -8.34 2.18
CA PRO A 11 -17.35 -8.78 0.86
C PRO A 11 -16.30 -9.87 1.02
N SER A 12 -16.44 -10.97 0.29
CA SER A 12 -15.45 -12.05 0.28
C SER A 12 -14.11 -11.49 -0.20
N SER A 13 -13.06 -11.65 0.59
CA SER A 13 -11.69 -11.29 0.21
C SER A 13 -11.25 -12.24 -0.91
N THR A 14 -11.20 -11.74 -2.14
CA THR A 14 -10.64 -12.52 -3.25
C THR A 14 -9.12 -12.44 -3.16
N PRO A 15 -8.39 -13.57 -3.15
CA PRO A 15 -6.92 -13.56 -3.16
C PRO A 15 -6.38 -12.73 -4.33
N PHE A 16 -5.22 -12.09 -4.17
CA PHE A 16 -4.51 -11.39 -5.25
C PHE A 16 -3.87 -12.40 -6.23
N THR A 17 -4.46 -13.59 -6.36
CA THR A 17 -4.08 -14.66 -7.27
C THR A 17 -4.79 -14.47 -8.61
N ALA A 18 -4.18 -14.97 -9.68
CA ALA A 18 -4.53 -14.70 -11.08
C ALA A 18 -5.89 -15.22 -11.57
N GLU A 19 -6.76 -15.75 -10.71
CA GLU A 19 -8.05 -16.31 -11.14
C GLU A 19 -9.22 -15.36 -10.90
N ALA A 20 -9.90 -15.00 -11.97
CA ALA A 20 -11.27 -14.51 -12.07
C ALA A 20 -11.53 -12.99 -12.08
N ALA A 21 -10.58 -12.10 -12.40
CA ALA A 21 -10.92 -10.72 -12.75
C ALA A 21 -10.56 -10.46 -14.22
N THR A 22 -11.52 -10.00 -15.02
CA THR A 22 -11.34 -9.65 -16.44
C THR A 22 -10.52 -8.36 -16.67
N GLY A 23 -9.76 -7.89 -15.64
CA GLY A 23 -8.93 -6.69 -15.71
C GLY A 23 -7.92 -6.61 -14.55
N PRO A 24 -6.96 -5.66 -14.63
CA PRO A 24 -5.96 -5.45 -13.59
C PRO A 24 -6.61 -5.05 -12.27
N ARG A 25 -6.14 -5.65 -11.17
CA ARG A 25 -6.67 -5.37 -9.84
C ARG A 25 -6.16 -4.03 -9.33
N LEU A 26 -7.04 -3.28 -8.69
CA LEU A 26 -6.74 -2.01 -8.07
C LEU A 26 -6.81 -2.12 -6.55
N SER A 27 -5.87 -1.52 -5.85
CA SER A 27 -5.94 -1.31 -4.41
C SER A 27 -5.48 0.09 -4.02
N LEU A 28 -5.96 0.58 -2.89
CA LEU A 28 -5.77 1.96 -2.46
C LEU A 28 -5.22 1.97 -1.03
N GLU A 29 -4.29 2.89 -0.76
CA GLU A 29 -3.75 3.12 0.58
C GLU A 29 -4.19 4.46 1.12
N PHE A 30 -4.54 4.47 2.41
CA PHE A 30 -4.94 5.65 3.17
C PHE A 30 -4.14 5.77 4.46
N PHE A 31 -4.00 7.00 4.94
CA PHE A 31 -3.51 7.28 6.29
C PHE A 31 -4.68 7.42 7.26
N PRO A 32 -4.51 7.04 8.54
CA PRO A 32 -5.42 7.46 9.59
C PRO A 32 -5.51 8.98 9.61
N PRO A 33 -6.72 9.57 9.69
CA PRO A 33 -6.86 11.03 9.78
C PRO A 33 -6.19 11.55 11.05
N ARG A 34 -5.55 12.72 10.97
CA ARG A 34 -4.99 13.38 12.14
C ARG A 34 -6.12 13.94 13.00
N ARG A 35 -6.01 13.82 14.32
CA ARG A 35 -7.04 14.29 15.28
C ARG A 35 -7.34 15.80 15.22
N THR A 36 -6.49 16.58 14.55
CA THR A 36 -6.62 18.04 14.38
C THR A 36 -7.27 18.45 13.06
N GLU A 37 -7.45 17.52 12.13
CA GLU A 37 -8.19 17.77 10.90
C GLU A 37 -9.69 17.62 11.22
N GLY A 38 -10.26 18.68 11.78
CA GLY A 38 -11.72 18.80 11.87
C GLY A 38 -12.32 18.63 10.47
N ASP A 39 -13.58 18.21 10.38
CA ASP A 39 -14.36 17.90 9.17
C ASP A 39 -14.40 19.00 8.08
N GLY A 40 -13.30 19.75 7.91
CA GLY A 40 -13.16 20.82 6.95
C GLY A 40 -13.09 20.35 5.52
N ALA A 41 -13.94 20.92 4.70
CA ALA A 41 -13.95 21.04 3.22
C ALA A 41 -13.88 19.78 2.33
N SER A 42 -13.44 18.59 2.80
CA SER A 42 -13.38 17.36 1.99
C SER A 42 -14.05 16.13 2.62
N GLY A 43 -14.77 16.29 3.74
CA GLY A 43 -15.51 15.18 4.38
C GLY A 43 -14.64 14.12 5.05
N GLY A 44 -13.42 14.47 5.49
CA GLY A 44 -12.49 13.53 6.11
C GLY A 44 -12.12 12.36 5.20
N ILE A 45 -11.71 11.22 5.79
CA ILE A 45 -11.38 10.02 5.02
C ILE A 45 -12.60 9.48 4.26
N ASP A 46 -13.79 9.58 4.81
CA ASP A 46 -15.04 9.12 4.20
C ASP A 46 -15.27 9.78 2.84
N GLY A 47 -15.09 11.11 2.76
CA GLY A 47 -15.27 11.85 1.52
C GLY A 47 -14.27 11.44 0.44
N VAL A 48 -13.02 11.14 0.80
CA VAL A 48 -11.99 10.69 -0.15
C VAL A 48 -12.29 9.28 -0.64
N VAL A 49 -12.57 8.35 0.28
CA VAL A 49 -12.82 6.94 -0.04
C VAL A 49 -14.08 6.80 -0.91
N MET A 50 -15.15 7.53 -0.58
CA MET A 50 -16.40 7.48 -1.35
C MET A 50 -16.23 8.01 -2.78
N ARG A 51 -15.36 8.99 -3.03
CA ARG A 51 -15.03 9.48 -4.38
C ARG A 51 -14.21 8.50 -5.22
N LEU A 52 -13.59 7.50 -4.58
CA LEU A 52 -12.82 6.44 -5.23
C LEU A 52 -13.60 5.11 -5.28
N ARG A 53 -14.83 5.07 -4.78
CA ARG A 53 -15.67 3.86 -4.72
C ARG A 53 -15.90 3.25 -6.10
N ASP A 54 -16.17 4.09 -7.10
CA ASP A 54 -16.47 3.65 -8.46
C ASP A 54 -15.26 3.00 -9.17
N LEU A 55 -14.08 3.11 -8.60
CA LEU A 55 -12.90 2.37 -9.05
C LEU A 55 -12.96 0.89 -8.64
N ASN A 56 -13.91 0.50 -7.79
CA ASN A 56 -14.11 -0.85 -7.28
C ASN A 56 -12.81 -1.51 -6.78
N PRO A 57 -12.10 -0.88 -5.82
CA PRO A 57 -10.82 -1.40 -5.35
C PRO A 57 -11.00 -2.79 -4.70
N SER A 58 -10.08 -3.72 -5.00
CA SER A 58 -10.03 -5.06 -4.40
C SER A 58 -9.89 -4.98 -2.88
N PHE A 59 -9.16 -3.97 -2.41
CA PHE A 59 -9.05 -3.62 -1.00
C PHE A 59 -8.60 -2.17 -0.80
N CYS A 60 -8.85 -1.65 0.40
CA CYS A 60 -8.34 -0.38 0.88
C CYS A 60 -7.44 -0.63 2.10
N SER A 61 -6.15 -0.33 2.00
CA SER A 61 -5.23 -0.46 3.13
C SER A 61 -5.15 0.81 3.96
N CYS A 62 -4.85 0.65 5.24
CA CYS A 62 -4.65 1.76 6.17
C CYS A 62 -3.29 1.64 6.83
N THR A 63 -2.47 2.69 6.72
CA THR A 63 -1.12 2.71 7.26
C THR A 63 -1.10 2.65 8.78
N TYR A 64 0.01 2.14 9.32
CA TYR A 64 0.31 2.11 10.74
C TYR A 64 1.36 3.19 11.03
N GLY A 65 1.08 4.13 11.92
CA GLY A 65 1.99 5.25 12.18
C GLY A 65 3.28 4.82 12.86
N ALA A 66 4.33 5.59 12.59
CA ALA A 66 5.64 5.39 13.21
C ALA A 66 5.54 5.41 14.74
N GLY A 67 6.13 4.39 15.40
CA GLY A 67 6.20 4.31 16.86
C GLY A 67 4.90 4.02 17.60
N GLY A 68 3.87 3.47 16.93
CA GLY A 68 2.61 3.09 17.57
C GLY A 68 1.66 4.25 17.90
N SER A 69 2.02 5.49 17.57
CA SER A 69 1.24 6.70 17.88
C SER A 69 -0.12 6.78 17.18
N THR A 70 -0.36 5.93 16.18
CA THR A 70 -1.61 5.88 15.41
C THR A 70 -2.31 4.52 15.46
N ARG A 71 -1.93 3.64 16.42
CA ARG A 71 -2.55 2.31 16.56
C ARG A 71 -4.08 2.40 16.63
N ASP A 72 -4.61 3.27 17.48
CA ASP A 72 -6.05 3.50 17.61
C ASP A 72 -6.64 4.16 16.37
N GLY A 73 -5.91 5.08 15.72
CA GLY A 73 -6.32 5.69 14.46
C GLY A 73 -6.43 4.68 13.33
N THR A 74 -5.49 3.74 13.23
CA THR A 74 -5.54 2.65 12.24
C THR A 74 -6.74 1.73 12.49
N ARG A 75 -6.97 1.32 13.75
CA ARG A 75 -8.13 0.48 14.11
C ARG A 75 -9.45 1.15 13.75
N GLU A 76 -9.59 2.42 14.12
CA GLU A 76 -10.79 3.19 13.83
C GLU A 76 -11.02 3.36 12.33
N THR A 77 -9.95 3.66 11.57
CA THR A 77 -10.02 3.79 10.12
C THR A 77 -10.38 2.47 9.44
N VAL A 78 -9.79 1.35 9.86
CA VAL A 78 -10.11 0.01 9.35
C VAL A 78 -11.59 -0.31 9.62
N ARG A 79 -12.08 -0.08 10.86
CA ARG A 79 -13.50 -0.26 11.19
C ARG A 79 -14.38 0.59 10.29
N ARG A 80 -14.02 1.87 10.07
CA ARG A 80 -14.78 2.78 9.23
C ARG A 80 -14.81 2.35 7.76
N LEU A 81 -13.71 1.88 7.21
CA LEU A 81 -13.66 1.33 5.85
C LEU A 81 -14.58 0.12 5.69
N ILE A 82 -14.62 -0.78 6.69
CA ILE A 82 -15.55 -1.93 6.71
C ILE A 82 -17.02 -1.45 6.74
N GLU A 83 -17.34 -0.49 7.60
CA GLU A 83 -18.70 0.10 7.67
C GLU A 83 -19.14 0.73 6.35
N LEU A 84 -18.20 1.34 5.63
CA LEU A 84 -18.43 1.88 4.29
C LEU A 84 -18.52 0.79 3.21
N GLY A 85 -18.34 -0.49 3.55
CA GLY A 85 -18.46 -1.62 2.64
C GLY A 85 -17.22 -1.92 1.81
N PHE A 86 -16.04 -1.45 2.23
CA PHE A 86 -14.76 -1.79 1.60
C PHE A 86 -14.11 -2.99 2.27
N ASN A 87 -13.31 -3.74 1.50
CA ASN A 87 -12.39 -4.73 2.04
C ASN A 87 -11.20 -3.97 2.66
N ALA A 88 -11.20 -3.82 3.98
CA ALA A 88 -10.19 -3.06 4.70
C ALA A 88 -8.99 -3.93 5.07
N VAL A 89 -7.79 -3.39 4.89
CA VAL A 89 -6.52 -4.07 5.11
C VAL A 89 -5.65 -3.23 6.05
N PRO A 90 -5.47 -3.61 7.32
CA PRO A 90 -4.57 -2.90 8.21
C PRO A 90 -3.12 -3.12 7.81
N HIS A 91 -2.30 -2.07 7.90
CA HIS A 91 -0.88 -2.25 8.06
C HIS A 91 -0.60 -2.67 9.50
N LEU A 92 0.34 -3.56 9.68
CA LEU A 92 0.83 -4.01 10.97
C LEU A 92 2.35 -3.86 10.99
N SER A 93 2.83 -3.15 11.98
CA SER A 93 4.26 -2.95 12.19
C SER A 93 4.66 -3.56 13.52
N ILE A 94 5.76 -4.31 13.51
CA ILE A 94 6.25 -4.96 14.73
C ILE A 94 6.76 -3.94 15.76
N GLY A 95 7.42 -2.86 15.31
CA GLY A 95 7.91 -1.78 16.19
C GLY A 95 8.59 -2.31 17.45
N THR A 96 8.07 -1.90 18.62
CA THR A 96 8.48 -2.34 19.95
C THR A 96 7.46 -3.27 20.61
N ASP A 97 6.45 -3.72 19.87
CA ASP A 97 5.37 -4.57 20.38
C ASP A 97 5.86 -5.98 20.71
N SER A 98 5.29 -6.56 21.73
CA SER A 98 5.49 -7.97 22.06
C SER A 98 4.68 -8.86 21.12
N GLU A 99 5.06 -10.15 21.03
CA GLU A 99 4.30 -11.14 20.28
C GLU A 99 2.85 -11.26 20.80
N ALA A 100 2.64 -11.12 22.12
CA ALA A 100 1.33 -11.12 22.73
C ALA A 100 0.46 -9.92 22.30
N ASP A 101 1.06 -8.72 22.20
CA ASP A 101 0.36 -7.52 21.72
C ASP A 101 -0.06 -7.67 20.26
N ILE A 102 0.82 -8.24 19.44
CA ILE A 102 0.53 -8.56 18.04
C ILE A 102 -0.59 -9.60 17.97
N GLY A 103 -0.54 -10.66 18.78
CA GLY A 103 -1.59 -11.68 18.86
C GLY A 103 -2.96 -11.09 19.17
N ALA A 104 -3.06 -10.25 20.20
CA ALA A 104 -4.31 -9.57 20.55
C ALA A 104 -4.85 -8.67 19.41
N LEU A 105 -3.95 -8.02 18.68
CA LEU A 105 -4.34 -7.19 17.53
C LEU A 105 -4.82 -8.04 16.36
N LEU A 106 -4.22 -9.20 16.11
CA LEU A 106 -4.65 -10.16 15.09
C LEU A 106 -6.04 -10.73 15.40
N ASP A 107 -6.31 -11.06 16.67
CA ASP A 107 -7.63 -11.53 17.10
C ASP A 107 -8.69 -10.46 16.90
N HIS A 108 -8.40 -9.21 17.25
CA HIS A 108 -9.29 -8.07 17.00
C HIS A 108 -9.61 -7.92 15.50
N TYR A 109 -8.61 -7.97 14.61
CA TYR A 109 -8.84 -7.88 13.17
C TYR A 109 -9.60 -9.09 12.61
N ARG A 110 -9.38 -10.29 13.18
CA ARG A 110 -10.14 -11.49 12.84
C ARG A 110 -11.63 -11.32 13.17
N GLU A 111 -11.94 -10.78 14.36
CA GLU A 111 -13.32 -10.49 14.80
C GLU A 111 -14.01 -9.46 13.89
N LEU A 112 -13.29 -8.49 13.38
CA LEU A 112 -13.78 -7.52 12.38
C LEU A 112 -13.97 -8.12 10.98
N GLY A 113 -13.60 -9.39 10.76
CA GLY A 113 -13.70 -10.05 9.46
C GLY A 113 -12.57 -9.73 8.49
N VAL A 114 -11.49 -9.10 8.94
CA VAL A 114 -10.31 -8.83 8.12
C VAL A 114 -9.66 -10.14 7.68
N ARG A 115 -9.25 -10.23 6.41
CA ARG A 115 -8.63 -11.41 5.80
C ARG A 115 -7.25 -11.13 5.22
N ARG A 116 -6.80 -9.89 5.19
CA ARG A 116 -5.51 -9.49 4.63
C ARG A 116 -4.82 -8.48 5.54
N ILE A 117 -3.50 -8.55 5.63
CA ILE A 117 -2.65 -7.66 6.42
C ILE A 117 -1.45 -7.25 5.57
N VAL A 118 -1.04 -5.99 5.67
CA VAL A 118 0.28 -5.54 5.19
C VAL A 118 1.25 -5.58 6.36
N ALA A 119 2.21 -6.52 6.32
CA ALA A 119 3.18 -6.74 7.39
C ALA A 119 4.49 -5.99 7.11
N LEU A 120 4.83 -5.05 7.97
CA LEU A 120 5.98 -4.15 7.84
C LEU A 120 6.92 -4.26 9.03
N ARG A 121 8.17 -3.83 8.84
CA ARG A 121 9.12 -3.66 9.95
C ARG A 121 8.68 -2.51 10.85
N GLY A 122 8.19 -1.44 10.25
CA GLY A 122 7.96 -0.14 10.87
C GLY A 122 9.20 0.74 10.82
N ASP A 123 8.96 2.05 10.92
CA ASP A 123 10.02 3.04 10.96
C ASP A 123 10.65 3.11 12.37
N VAL A 124 11.92 3.48 12.42
CA VAL A 124 12.60 3.74 13.69
C VAL A 124 12.06 5.05 14.25
N PRO A 125 11.47 5.08 15.47
CA PRO A 125 11.01 6.32 16.06
C PRO A 125 12.14 7.35 16.17
N SER A 126 11.85 8.63 15.94
CA SER A 126 12.81 9.70 16.09
C SER A 126 13.44 9.69 17.49
N GLY A 127 14.77 9.67 17.58
CA GLY A 127 15.50 9.64 18.86
C GLY A 127 15.79 8.24 19.40
N VAL A 128 15.32 7.17 18.76
CA VAL A 128 15.65 5.78 19.11
C VAL A 128 16.70 5.25 18.12
N GLY A 129 17.86 4.87 18.61
CA GLY A 129 18.92 4.32 17.76
C GLY A 129 18.49 3.02 17.08
N ARG A 130 18.92 2.79 15.82
CA ARG A 130 18.61 1.59 15.01
C ARG A 130 18.90 0.26 15.72
N ALA A 131 19.84 0.24 16.68
CA ALA A 131 20.19 -0.94 17.46
C ALA A 131 19.07 -1.52 18.35
N ARG A 132 17.95 -0.81 18.53
CA ARG A 132 16.80 -1.28 19.33
C ARG A 132 15.73 -2.03 18.56
N LEU A 133 15.78 -2.08 17.22
CA LEU A 133 14.85 -2.88 16.43
C LEU A 133 15.37 -4.32 16.36
N VAL A 134 15.00 -5.11 17.34
CA VAL A 134 15.38 -6.54 17.45
C VAL A 134 14.66 -7.37 16.38
N HIS A 135 13.51 -6.91 15.89
CA HIS A 135 12.62 -7.65 15.01
C HIS A 135 12.47 -6.96 13.64
N ASN A 136 12.19 -7.75 12.63
CA ASN A 136 12.00 -7.32 11.24
C ASN A 136 10.66 -7.85 10.68
N ALA A 137 10.32 -7.48 9.44
CA ALA A 137 9.09 -7.92 8.82
C ALA A 137 9.00 -9.46 8.66
N GLU A 138 10.12 -10.17 8.50
CA GLU A 138 10.16 -11.63 8.49
C GLU A 138 9.66 -12.19 9.83
N THR A 139 10.13 -11.66 10.96
CA THR A 139 9.68 -12.04 12.30
C THR A 139 8.17 -11.82 12.45
N LEU A 140 7.66 -10.67 12.00
CA LEU A 140 6.23 -10.39 12.06
C LEU A 140 5.41 -11.39 11.23
N VAL A 141 5.85 -11.74 10.03
CA VAL A 141 5.18 -12.76 9.21
C VAL A 141 5.15 -14.11 9.93
N ARG A 142 6.25 -14.53 10.58
CA ARG A 142 6.30 -15.76 11.39
C ARG A 142 5.31 -15.71 12.55
N TRP A 143 5.21 -14.61 13.28
CA TRP A 143 4.26 -14.44 14.37
C TRP A 143 2.81 -14.50 13.89
N ILE A 144 2.49 -13.84 12.76
CA ILE A 144 1.15 -13.92 12.18
C ILE A 144 0.80 -15.35 11.81
N ARG A 145 1.73 -16.11 11.20
CA ARG A 145 1.50 -17.51 10.84
C ARG A 145 1.38 -18.41 12.08
N ALA A 146 2.22 -18.25 13.07
CA ALA A 146 2.16 -19.02 14.31
C ALA A 146 0.85 -18.79 15.06
N HIS A 147 0.36 -17.54 15.14
CA HIS A 147 -0.86 -17.19 15.85
C HIS A 147 -2.14 -17.51 15.06
N SER A 148 -2.14 -17.32 13.76
CA SER A 148 -3.35 -17.27 12.94
C SER A 148 -3.42 -18.33 11.85
N GLY A 149 -2.38 -19.14 11.64
CA GLY A 149 -2.30 -20.10 10.54
C GLY A 149 -2.47 -19.36 9.19
N ASP A 150 -3.34 -19.90 8.35
CA ASP A 150 -3.62 -19.37 7.01
C ASP A 150 -4.82 -18.40 6.97
N HIS A 151 -5.27 -17.91 8.15
CA HIS A 151 -6.42 -17.00 8.19
C HIS A 151 -6.21 -15.72 7.39
N PHE A 152 -5.00 -15.14 7.47
CA PHE A 152 -4.67 -13.88 6.80
C PHE A 152 -3.84 -14.11 5.53
N GLU A 153 -4.19 -13.43 4.47
CA GLU A 153 -3.27 -13.13 3.39
C GLU A 153 -2.30 -12.05 3.87
N ILE A 154 -1.00 -12.23 3.60
CA ILE A 154 0.05 -11.35 4.13
C ILE A 154 0.79 -10.70 2.97
N GLU A 155 0.60 -9.39 2.81
CA GLU A 155 1.39 -8.57 1.92
C GLU A 155 2.63 -8.04 2.65
N VAL A 156 3.77 -8.01 1.97
CA VAL A 156 5.01 -7.44 2.49
C VAL A 156 5.57 -6.40 1.54
N ALA A 157 6.39 -5.47 2.04
CA ALA A 157 7.07 -4.50 1.19
C ALA A 157 8.17 -5.17 0.35
N ALA A 158 8.30 -4.71 -0.91
CA ALA A 158 9.38 -5.05 -1.83
C ALA A 158 9.98 -3.76 -2.43
N TYR A 159 11.22 -3.81 -2.91
CA TYR A 159 11.96 -2.62 -3.34
C TYR A 159 12.61 -2.86 -4.72
N PRO A 160 11.97 -2.42 -5.82
CA PRO A 160 12.56 -2.54 -7.15
C PRO A 160 13.92 -1.84 -7.30
N GLU A 161 14.08 -0.69 -6.64
CA GLU A 161 15.29 0.13 -6.67
C GLU A 161 16.24 -0.11 -5.48
N THR A 162 16.04 -1.20 -4.74
CA THR A 162 16.82 -1.59 -3.55
C THR A 162 16.47 -0.76 -2.30
N HIS A 163 16.25 -1.45 -1.18
CA HIS A 163 15.99 -0.80 0.11
C HIS A 163 17.20 0.04 0.55
N PRO A 164 17.01 1.31 1.04
CA PRO A 164 18.12 2.18 1.45
C PRO A 164 19.06 1.58 2.51
N ASP A 165 18.54 0.68 3.36
CA ASP A 165 19.33 0.02 4.40
C ASP A 165 20.05 -1.25 3.90
N ALA A 166 19.75 -1.76 2.70
CA ALA A 166 20.41 -2.93 2.13
C ALA A 166 21.78 -2.56 1.57
N ARG A 167 22.77 -3.41 1.78
CA ARG A 167 24.14 -3.20 1.30
C ARG A 167 24.29 -3.47 -0.19
N SER A 168 23.36 -4.22 -0.76
CA SER A 168 23.34 -4.56 -2.18
C SER A 168 21.96 -5.03 -2.64
N PRO A 169 21.67 -4.98 -3.96
CA PRO A 169 20.44 -5.55 -4.53
C PRO A 169 20.26 -7.05 -4.24
N ALA A 170 21.35 -7.80 -4.12
CA ALA A 170 21.32 -9.23 -3.80
C ALA A 170 20.86 -9.46 -2.34
N GLU A 171 21.40 -8.68 -1.40
CA GLU A 171 20.99 -8.75 -0.01
C GLU A 171 19.52 -8.36 0.19
N ASP A 172 19.03 -7.34 -0.51
CA ASP A 172 17.63 -6.94 -0.44
C ASP A 172 16.70 -8.04 -0.99
N LEU A 173 17.11 -8.69 -2.08
CA LEU A 173 16.38 -9.84 -2.63
C LEU A 173 16.33 -11.01 -1.62
N ASP A 174 17.44 -11.28 -0.92
CA ASP A 174 17.48 -12.32 0.13
C ASP A 174 16.53 -11.98 1.29
N PHE A 175 16.47 -10.72 1.70
CA PHE A 175 15.50 -10.28 2.71
C PHE A 175 14.06 -10.48 2.23
N PHE A 176 13.77 -10.18 0.96
CA PHE A 176 12.45 -10.42 0.39
C PHE A 176 12.13 -11.91 0.33
N ALA A 177 13.06 -12.74 -0.14
CA ALA A 177 12.90 -14.19 -0.19
C ALA A 177 12.59 -14.80 1.20
N ARG A 178 13.27 -14.34 2.25
CA ARG A 178 13.01 -14.79 3.63
C ARG A 178 11.61 -14.41 4.12
N LYS A 179 11.08 -13.23 3.77
CA LYS A 179 9.69 -12.86 4.09
C LYS A 179 8.69 -13.78 3.40
N VAL A 180 8.94 -14.13 2.14
CA VAL A 180 8.09 -15.08 1.40
C VAL A 180 8.18 -16.49 2.01
N ALA A 181 9.39 -16.97 2.31
CA ALA A 181 9.61 -18.27 2.97
C ALA A 181 8.98 -18.35 4.38
N ALA A 182 8.85 -17.20 5.07
CA ALA A 182 8.16 -17.10 6.35
C ALA A 182 6.64 -17.22 6.23
N GLY A 183 6.08 -17.10 5.02
CA GLY A 183 4.66 -17.27 4.74
C GLY A 183 3.94 -16.03 4.18
N ALA A 184 4.66 -15.02 3.67
CA ALA A 184 4.02 -13.93 2.93
C ALA A 184 3.37 -14.48 1.65
N THR A 185 2.17 -13.98 1.31
CA THR A 185 1.36 -14.44 0.18
C THR A 185 1.39 -13.47 -1.01
N GLY A 186 1.90 -12.27 -0.81
CA GLY A 186 2.03 -11.25 -1.83
C GLY A 186 2.99 -10.15 -1.40
N ALA A 187 3.25 -9.22 -2.30
CA ALA A 187 4.06 -8.05 -2.03
C ALA A 187 3.51 -6.80 -2.72
N ILE A 188 3.67 -5.66 -2.06
CA ILE A 188 3.46 -4.33 -2.62
C ILE A 188 4.83 -3.66 -2.67
N THR A 189 5.20 -3.08 -3.82
CA THR A 189 6.50 -2.44 -3.93
C THR A 189 6.48 -1.03 -3.35
N GLN A 190 7.65 -0.53 -2.89
CA GLN A 190 7.85 0.91 -2.82
C GLN A 190 7.57 1.51 -4.21
N TYR A 191 7.08 2.77 -4.24
CA TYR A 191 6.87 3.43 -5.53
C TYR A 191 8.19 3.71 -6.25
N PHE A 192 8.13 3.81 -7.54
CA PHE A 192 9.23 4.08 -8.46
C PHE A 192 8.66 4.72 -9.73
N TYR A 193 9.52 5.32 -10.55
CA TYR A 193 9.14 5.89 -11.85
C TYR A 193 9.90 5.24 -13.01
N ASN A 194 10.81 4.33 -12.74
CA ASN A 194 11.54 3.54 -13.73
C ASN A 194 10.94 2.13 -13.82
N VAL A 195 10.17 1.88 -14.88
CA VAL A 195 9.50 0.58 -15.09
C VAL A 195 10.50 -0.56 -15.29
N ASP A 196 11.66 -0.29 -15.91
CA ASP A 196 12.69 -1.31 -16.10
C ASP A 196 13.23 -1.86 -14.78
N ALA A 197 13.31 -1.02 -13.73
CA ALA A 197 13.71 -1.45 -12.40
C ALA A 197 12.71 -2.48 -11.81
N TYR A 198 11.42 -2.27 -12.02
CA TYR A 198 10.39 -3.23 -11.60
C TYR A 198 10.48 -4.54 -12.38
N VAL A 199 10.62 -4.48 -13.71
CA VAL A 199 10.71 -5.67 -14.57
C VAL A 199 11.94 -6.49 -14.19
N ASP A 200 13.12 -5.87 -14.08
CA ASP A 200 14.36 -6.56 -13.64
C ASP A 200 14.20 -7.17 -12.24
N PHE A 201 13.59 -6.44 -11.31
CA PHE A 201 13.35 -6.94 -9.96
C PHE A 201 12.45 -8.18 -9.98
N VAL A 202 11.33 -8.16 -10.71
CA VAL A 202 10.42 -9.31 -10.85
C VAL A 202 11.15 -10.50 -11.48
N ASP A 203 11.95 -10.27 -12.53
CA ASP A 203 12.72 -11.32 -13.18
C ASP A 203 13.77 -11.95 -12.23
N ARG A 204 14.44 -11.15 -11.42
CA ARG A 204 15.35 -11.65 -10.36
C ARG A 204 14.60 -12.46 -9.32
N CYS A 205 13.42 -12.01 -8.89
CA CYS A 205 12.56 -12.75 -7.98
C CYS A 205 12.15 -14.12 -8.56
N ARG A 206 11.71 -14.16 -9.82
CA ARG A 206 11.32 -15.42 -10.49
C ARG A 206 12.49 -16.38 -10.62
N ARG A 207 13.68 -15.89 -10.98
CA ARG A 207 14.92 -16.72 -11.01
C ARG A 207 15.30 -17.26 -9.63
N ALA A 208 14.99 -16.53 -8.55
CA ALA A 208 15.17 -16.97 -7.17
C ALA A 208 14.04 -17.88 -6.65
N GLY A 209 13.07 -18.29 -7.48
CA GLY A 209 11.97 -19.15 -7.10
C GLY A 209 10.83 -18.46 -6.34
N ILE A 210 10.83 -17.15 -6.27
CA ILE A 210 9.75 -16.36 -5.64
C ILE A 210 8.59 -16.24 -6.63
N THR A 211 7.45 -16.84 -6.33
CA THR A 211 6.27 -16.91 -7.23
C THR A 211 5.09 -16.05 -6.78
N VAL A 212 5.12 -15.51 -5.57
CA VAL A 212 4.04 -14.63 -5.07
C VAL A 212 3.80 -13.43 -5.99
N PRO A 213 2.56 -12.93 -6.08
CA PRO A 213 2.28 -11.70 -6.82
C PRO A 213 3.06 -10.52 -6.22
N ILE A 214 3.64 -9.68 -7.09
CA ILE A 214 4.37 -8.47 -6.72
C ILE A 214 3.64 -7.30 -7.37
N VAL A 215 2.87 -6.56 -6.58
CA VAL A 215 2.03 -5.46 -7.05
C VAL A 215 2.83 -4.17 -7.00
N PRO A 216 2.98 -3.43 -8.10
CA PRO A 216 3.66 -2.15 -8.09
C PRO A 216 2.89 -1.11 -7.27
N GLY A 217 3.61 -0.43 -6.37
CA GLY A 217 3.15 0.74 -5.65
C GLY A 217 3.25 1.99 -6.52
N ILE A 218 2.18 2.74 -6.59
CA ILE A 218 2.03 3.91 -7.46
C ILE A 218 1.86 5.17 -6.62
N MET A 219 2.77 6.13 -6.77
CA MET A 219 2.71 7.43 -6.11
C MET A 219 2.32 8.51 -7.12
N PRO A 220 1.09 9.06 -7.03
CA PRO A 220 0.71 10.20 -7.88
C PRO A 220 1.55 11.45 -7.57
N ILE A 221 2.05 12.12 -8.61
CA ILE A 221 2.80 13.37 -8.47
C ILE A 221 1.80 14.53 -8.43
N THR A 222 1.71 15.22 -7.30
CA THR A 222 0.79 16.34 -7.11
C THR A 222 1.47 17.66 -6.77
N ASN A 223 2.72 17.62 -6.29
CA ASN A 223 3.57 18.79 -6.07
C ASN A 223 5.04 18.36 -6.03
N LEU A 224 5.94 19.28 -6.39
CA LEU A 224 7.38 19.04 -6.49
C LEU A 224 8.02 18.76 -5.12
N ASP A 225 7.81 19.66 -4.15
CA ASP A 225 8.53 19.57 -2.87
C ASP A 225 8.11 18.32 -2.07
N GLY A 226 6.84 17.93 -2.20
CA GLY A 226 6.33 16.68 -1.59
C GLY A 226 6.99 15.46 -2.17
N ILE A 227 7.03 15.32 -3.51
CA ILE A 227 7.59 14.12 -4.15
C ILE A 227 9.11 14.04 -3.94
N VAL A 228 9.84 15.14 -3.99
CA VAL A 228 11.28 15.17 -3.70
C VAL A 228 11.54 14.68 -2.28
N ARG A 229 10.85 15.26 -1.28
CA ARG A 229 11.01 14.86 0.12
C ARG A 229 10.65 13.39 0.36
N PHE A 230 9.57 12.88 -0.25
CA PHE A 230 9.20 11.48 -0.12
C PHE A 230 10.27 10.58 -0.74
N SER A 231 10.76 10.91 -1.94
CA SER A 231 11.80 10.13 -2.62
C SER A 231 13.09 10.08 -1.82
N GLU A 232 13.55 11.19 -1.27
CA GLU A 232 14.73 11.25 -0.40
C GLU A 232 14.58 10.39 0.87
N ASN A 233 13.39 10.37 1.47
CA ASN A 233 13.12 9.62 2.70
C ASN A 233 13.03 8.11 2.48
N CYS A 234 12.46 7.66 1.37
CA CYS A 234 12.24 6.24 1.11
C CYS A 234 13.24 5.62 0.13
N GLY A 235 14.16 6.42 -0.41
CA GLY A 235 15.19 5.96 -1.36
C GLY A 235 14.66 5.65 -2.75
N ALA A 236 13.48 6.15 -3.11
CA ALA A 236 12.97 6.03 -4.48
C ALA A 236 13.65 7.04 -5.41
N ASP A 237 14.05 6.61 -6.59
CA ASP A 237 14.64 7.52 -7.58
C ASP A 237 13.55 8.40 -8.22
N LEU A 238 13.81 9.71 -8.25
CA LEU A 238 13.03 10.65 -9.05
C LEU A 238 13.82 10.99 -10.30
N PRO A 239 13.52 10.37 -11.45
CA PRO A 239 14.29 10.55 -12.68
C PRO A 239 14.53 12.01 -13.00
N ARG A 240 15.77 12.34 -13.40
CA ARG A 240 16.21 13.71 -13.63
C ARG A 240 15.29 14.50 -14.60
N TRP A 241 14.76 13.83 -15.63
CA TRP A 241 13.89 14.48 -16.60
C TRP A 241 12.52 14.85 -15.98
N ILE A 242 11.96 14.00 -15.10
CA ILE A 242 10.73 14.29 -14.35
C ILE A 242 10.99 15.48 -13.43
N ARG A 243 12.06 15.42 -12.64
CA ARG A 243 12.42 16.50 -11.72
C ARG A 243 12.59 17.83 -12.43
N LYS A 244 13.30 17.87 -13.55
CA LYS A 244 13.51 19.08 -14.36
C LYS A 244 12.20 19.67 -14.88
N GLN A 245 11.29 18.84 -15.35
CA GLN A 245 9.99 19.31 -15.84
C GLN A 245 9.12 19.82 -14.68
N LEU A 246 9.12 19.16 -13.53
CA LEU A 246 8.42 19.64 -12.33
C LEU A 246 9.00 20.97 -11.83
N GLU A 247 10.33 21.14 -11.86
CA GLU A 247 11.00 22.40 -11.53
C GLU A 247 10.58 23.54 -12.48
N ALA A 248 10.46 23.25 -13.78
CA ALA A 248 10.00 24.23 -14.77
C ALA A 248 8.53 24.64 -14.59
N LEU A 249 7.71 23.76 -14.02
CA LEU A 249 6.28 23.98 -13.75
C LEU A 249 6.01 24.43 -12.31
N ARG A 250 7.03 24.79 -11.52
CA ARG A 250 6.89 25.08 -10.10
C ARG A 250 5.81 26.13 -9.79
N ASP A 251 5.72 27.16 -10.61
CA ASP A 251 4.78 28.27 -10.45
C ASP A 251 3.46 28.06 -11.23
N ASP A 252 3.33 26.96 -11.97
CA ASP A 252 2.11 26.53 -12.67
C ASP A 252 1.54 25.25 -12.03
N GLU A 253 0.81 25.41 -10.94
CA GLU A 253 0.22 24.26 -10.21
C GLU A 253 -0.71 23.39 -11.09
N PRO A 254 -1.59 23.94 -11.93
CA PRO A 254 -2.39 23.14 -12.85
C PRO A 254 -1.55 22.35 -13.85
N GLY A 255 -0.54 22.97 -14.46
CA GLY A 255 0.38 22.34 -15.40
C GLY A 255 1.21 21.25 -14.73
N LEU A 256 1.72 21.49 -13.52
CA LEU A 256 2.45 20.51 -12.74
C LEU A 256 1.58 19.27 -12.44
N ARG A 257 0.33 19.45 -12.02
CA ARG A 257 -0.60 18.35 -11.78
C ARG A 257 -0.93 17.57 -13.05
N ALA A 258 -1.17 18.27 -14.17
CA ALA A 258 -1.45 17.63 -15.45
C ALA A 258 -0.26 16.77 -15.90
N PHE A 259 0.97 17.32 -15.85
CA PHE A 259 2.20 16.59 -16.14
C PHE A 259 2.37 15.37 -15.22
N GLY A 260 2.17 15.53 -13.91
CA GLY A 260 2.27 14.44 -12.95
C GLY A 260 1.29 13.29 -13.24
N ILE A 261 0.03 13.61 -13.59
CA ILE A 261 -0.98 12.63 -13.99
C ILE A 261 -0.56 11.92 -15.28
N GLU A 262 -0.06 12.65 -16.29
CA GLU A 262 0.39 12.08 -17.55
C GLU A 262 1.53 11.08 -17.36
N VAL A 263 2.59 11.50 -16.64
CA VAL A 263 3.75 10.63 -16.36
C VAL A 263 3.32 9.36 -15.64
N VAL A 264 2.56 9.48 -14.55
CA VAL A 264 2.16 8.31 -13.77
C VAL A 264 1.18 7.42 -14.54
N THR A 265 0.31 8.00 -15.39
CA THR A 265 -0.54 7.20 -16.28
C THR A 265 0.31 6.35 -17.23
N ARG A 266 1.36 6.93 -17.84
CA ARG A 266 2.28 6.19 -18.73
C ARG A 266 3.00 5.08 -18.01
N VAL A 267 3.56 5.35 -16.81
CA VAL A 267 4.18 4.33 -15.95
C VAL A 267 3.21 3.18 -15.67
N CYS A 268 1.97 3.47 -15.32
CA CYS A 268 0.95 2.44 -15.08
C CYS A 268 0.63 1.62 -16.35
N GLN A 269 0.54 2.26 -17.52
CA GLN A 269 0.32 1.57 -18.80
C GLN A 269 1.45 0.59 -19.11
N GLU A 270 2.70 1.04 -18.96
CA GLU A 270 3.90 0.22 -19.19
C GLU A 270 3.96 -0.95 -18.20
N LEU A 271 3.66 -0.74 -16.92
CA LEU A 271 3.61 -1.79 -15.91
C LEU A 271 2.54 -2.85 -16.23
N LEU A 272 1.35 -2.43 -16.62
CA LEU A 272 0.28 -3.36 -17.01
C LEU A 272 0.64 -4.13 -18.27
N ALA A 273 1.25 -3.47 -19.27
CA ALA A 273 1.76 -4.12 -20.47
C ALA A 273 2.89 -5.12 -20.18
N ALA A 274 3.71 -4.87 -19.15
CA ALA A 274 4.73 -5.79 -18.67
C ALA A 274 4.18 -6.95 -17.81
N GLY A 275 2.85 -7.02 -17.61
CA GLY A 275 2.20 -8.12 -16.89
C GLY A 275 2.11 -7.93 -15.38
N ALA A 276 2.16 -6.70 -14.88
CA ALA A 276 1.88 -6.43 -13.47
C ALA A 276 0.49 -6.94 -13.08
N PRO A 277 0.34 -7.63 -11.91
CA PRO A 277 -0.92 -8.27 -11.53
C PRO A 277 -2.02 -7.28 -11.13
N GLY A 278 -1.67 -6.01 -11.00
CA GLY A 278 -2.54 -4.91 -10.60
C GLY A 278 -1.72 -3.68 -10.24
N LEU A 279 -2.37 -2.68 -9.63
CA LEU A 279 -1.77 -1.42 -9.20
C LEU A 279 -2.20 -1.10 -7.77
N HIS A 280 -1.26 -0.66 -6.94
CA HIS A 280 -1.53 -0.20 -5.59
C HIS A 280 -1.24 1.29 -5.45
N PHE A 281 -2.25 2.12 -5.25
CA PHE A 281 -2.09 3.57 -5.19
C PHE A 281 -1.89 4.10 -3.77
N TYR A 282 -0.79 4.79 -3.55
CA TYR A 282 -0.54 5.61 -2.37
C TYR A 282 -1.31 6.93 -2.50
N THR A 283 -2.54 6.96 -2.01
CA THR A 283 -3.46 8.10 -2.26
C THR A 283 -3.08 9.37 -1.51
N LEU A 284 -2.32 9.26 -0.42
CA LEU A 284 -2.03 10.35 0.52
C LEU A 284 -3.31 11.07 1.00
N ASN A 285 -4.42 10.31 1.14
CA ASN A 285 -5.76 10.81 1.42
C ASN A 285 -6.25 11.87 0.41
N ARG A 286 -5.81 11.77 -0.85
CA ARG A 286 -6.22 12.65 -1.96
C ARG A 286 -6.76 11.81 -3.11
N TRP A 287 -7.97 12.07 -3.52
CA TRP A 287 -8.66 11.28 -4.55
C TRP A 287 -8.35 11.72 -5.99
N GLY A 288 -8.12 13.04 -6.22
CA GLY A 288 -8.19 13.65 -7.56
C GLY A 288 -7.20 13.07 -8.57
N ALA A 289 -5.91 12.97 -8.21
CA ALA A 289 -4.89 12.45 -9.11
C ALA A 289 -5.08 10.93 -9.36
N THR A 290 -5.34 10.16 -8.31
CA THR A 290 -5.64 8.71 -8.44
C THR A 290 -6.84 8.46 -9.35
N ALA A 291 -7.96 9.18 -9.16
CA ALA A 291 -9.14 9.05 -10.01
C ALA A 291 -8.86 9.43 -11.48
N ALA A 292 -8.06 10.48 -11.71
CA ALA A 292 -7.69 10.90 -13.07
C ALA A 292 -6.83 9.86 -13.77
N ILE A 293 -5.80 9.32 -13.09
CA ILE A 293 -4.93 8.27 -13.63
C ILE A 293 -5.76 7.03 -13.96
N CYS A 294 -6.60 6.54 -13.03
CA CYS A 294 -7.46 5.38 -13.25
C CYS A 294 -8.42 5.58 -14.43
N ARG A 295 -8.97 6.78 -14.58
CA ARG A 295 -9.82 7.13 -15.73
C ARG A 295 -9.05 7.05 -17.05
N ASN A 296 -7.83 7.58 -17.10
CA ASN A 296 -6.96 7.52 -18.28
C ASN A 296 -6.58 6.09 -18.66
N LEU A 297 -6.53 5.18 -17.67
CA LEU A 297 -6.27 3.76 -17.85
C LEU A 297 -7.53 2.95 -18.23
N GLY A 298 -8.71 3.57 -18.25
CA GLY A 298 -9.98 2.85 -18.47
C GLY A 298 -10.40 1.97 -17.30
N LEU A 299 -9.87 2.18 -16.09
CA LEU A 299 -10.15 1.40 -14.89
C LEU A 299 -11.39 1.90 -14.10
N ASN A 300 -12.35 2.50 -14.76
CA ASN A 300 -13.62 2.90 -14.14
C ASN A 300 -14.63 1.77 -14.22
N SER A 301 -15.40 1.51 -13.15
CA SER A 301 -16.47 0.50 -13.14
C SER A 301 -17.69 0.88 -13.97
N ALA A 302 -17.67 1.94 -14.74
CA ALA A 302 -18.80 2.39 -15.54
C ALA A 302 -18.63 1.98 -17.00
N ALA A 303 -18.77 0.68 -17.29
CA ALA A 303 -19.14 0.15 -18.61
C ALA A 303 -19.57 -1.31 -18.44
N ALA A 304 -20.75 -1.54 -17.94
CA ALA A 304 -21.55 -2.74 -18.19
C ALA A 304 -23.02 -2.36 -18.17
#